data_313f1aff171436c7ddaca9f73f19e825
#
_entry.id   313f1aff171436c7ddaca9f73f19e825
#
_cell.length_a   1.000
_cell.length_b   1.000
_cell.length_c   1.000
_cell.angle_alpha   90.00
_cell.angle_beta   90.00
_cell.angle_gamma   90.00
#
_symmetry.space_group_name_H-M   'P 1'
#
loop_
_entity.id
_entity.type
_entity.pdbx_description
1 polymer ?
#
loop_
_entity_poly.entity_id
_entity_poly.type
_entity_poly.pdbx_seq_one_letter_code
_entity_poly.pdbx_strand_id
1 'polypeptide(L)'
;MLEQKKVTLEIAGIPMPSFVQLMLKQSINEHHYFEITLDIQAIEAYGVEIPEASKDWVGKKVIMDFGGTIFVGVATMVGLHRSGGTHGNIKVTGYSSTFLLESDHTCASWCNKSLSDIVKELTDKAGVQALVNPETKSKLEYECQYEETNFRFIQRL
;
A
#
# COMPACT_ATOMS: atom_id res chain seq x y z
N MET A 1 -13.94 -4.08 30.71
CA MET A 1 -14.40 -4.64 29.43
C MET A 1 -13.46 -4.12 28.36
N LEU A 2 -12.62 -4.97 27.79
CA LEU A 2 -11.74 -4.57 26.71
C LEU A 2 -12.61 -4.43 25.45
N GLU A 3 -12.79 -3.22 24.96
CA GLU A 3 -13.43 -2.99 23.66
C GLU A 3 -12.56 -3.63 22.58
N GLN A 4 -13.09 -4.66 21.94
CA GLN A 4 -12.44 -5.30 20.82
C GLN A 4 -12.56 -4.35 19.62
N LYS A 5 -11.48 -3.62 19.30
CA LYS A 5 -11.44 -2.72 18.16
C LYS A 5 -11.72 -3.51 16.89
N LYS A 6 -12.78 -3.14 16.18
CA LYS A 6 -13.19 -3.78 14.94
C LYS A 6 -12.18 -3.41 13.84
N VAL A 7 -11.54 -4.40 13.25
CA VAL A 7 -10.73 -4.21 12.04
C VAL A 7 -11.65 -4.22 10.83
N THR A 8 -11.58 -3.20 9.99
CA THR A 8 -12.27 -3.17 8.69
C THR A 8 -11.28 -3.25 7.55
N LEU A 9 -11.70 -3.86 6.45
CA LEU A 9 -10.89 -4.11 5.27
C LEU A 9 -11.66 -3.71 4.02
N GLU A 10 -10.98 -2.99 3.13
CA GLU A 10 -11.49 -2.62 1.80
C GLU A 10 -10.42 -2.95 0.76
N ILE A 11 -10.82 -3.58 -0.35
CA ILE A 11 -9.95 -3.89 -1.49
C ILE A 11 -10.59 -3.35 -2.77
N ALA A 12 -9.87 -2.53 -3.51
CA ALA A 12 -10.36 -1.91 -4.75
C ALA A 12 -11.68 -1.12 -4.59
N GLY A 13 -11.90 -0.50 -3.43
CA GLY A 13 -13.14 0.21 -3.11
C GLY A 13 -14.30 -0.69 -2.64
N ILE A 14 -14.07 -2.00 -2.52
CA ILE A 14 -15.07 -2.97 -2.09
C ILE A 14 -14.80 -3.34 -0.63
N PRO A 15 -15.74 -3.07 0.30
CA PRO A 15 -15.60 -3.48 1.69
C PRO A 15 -15.71 -5.00 1.81
N MET A 16 -14.76 -5.62 2.52
CA MET A 16 -14.74 -7.06 2.75
C MET A 16 -15.56 -7.41 4.00
N PRO A 17 -16.48 -8.39 3.92
CA PRO A 17 -17.37 -8.74 5.04
C PRO A 17 -16.60 -9.37 6.20
N SER A 18 -15.53 -10.11 5.88
CA SER A 18 -14.68 -10.82 6.84
C SER A 18 -13.35 -11.20 6.21
N PHE A 19 -12.42 -11.61 7.04
CA PHE A 19 -11.15 -12.21 6.62
C PHE A 19 -10.81 -13.38 7.56
N VAL A 20 -10.11 -14.38 7.03
CA VAL A 20 -9.63 -15.53 7.81
C VAL A 20 -8.38 -15.15 8.59
N GLN A 21 -7.46 -14.45 7.92
CA GLN A 21 -6.20 -14.00 8.49
C GLN A 21 -5.79 -12.67 7.89
N LEU A 22 -5.24 -11.82 8.70
CA LEU A 22 -4.62 -10.57 8.29
C LEU A 22 -3.28 -10.43 8.99
N MET A 23 -2.22 -10.24 8.21
CA MET A 23 -0.87 -9.97 8.70
C MET A 23 -0.39 -8.63 8.12
N LEU A 24 0.10 -7.76 8.99
CA LEU A 24 0.76 -6.51 8.62
C LEU A 24 2.13 -6.46 9.27
N LYS A 25 3.19 -6.45 8.46
CA LYS A 25 4.58 -6.27 8.90
C LYS A 25 5.02 -4.85 8.56
N GLN A 26 5.38 -4.10 9.59
CA GLN A 26 5.87 -2.73 9.45
C GLN A 26 7.36 -2.66 9.82
N SER A 27 8.14 -1.99 9.00
CA SER A 27 9.58 -1.77 9.19
C SER A 27 9.94 -0.34 8.87
N ILE A 28 10.97 0.19 9.54
CA ILE A 28 11.53 1.51 9.23
C ILE A 28 12.42 1.37 7.99
N ASN A 29 12.36 2.36 7.11
CA ASN A 29 13.13 2.41 5.85
C ASN A 29 12.86 1.28 4.86
N GLU A 30 11.73 0.60 5.00
CA GLU A 30 11.26 -0.44 4.08
C GLU A 30 9.77 -0.22 3.75
N HIS A 31 9.31 -0.82 2.66
CA HIS A 31 7.88 -0.90 2.41
C HIS A 31 7.24 -1.84 3.43
N HIS A 32 6.15 -1.40 4.04
CA HIS A 32 5.37 -2.27 4.90
C HIS A 32 4.71 -3.35 4.05
N TYR A 33 4.77 -4.60 4.49
CA TYR A 33 4.20 -5.76 3.80
C TYR A 33 2.91 -6.19 4.47
N PHE A 34 1.92 -6.58 3.67
CA PHE A 34 0.70 -7.19 4.18
C PHE A 34 0.35 -8.49 3.45
N GLU A 35 -0.34 -9.34 4.17
CA GLU A 35 -0.94 -10.57 3.68
C GLU A 35 -2.35 -10.71 4.24
N ILE A 36 -3.32 -10.96 3.38
CA ILE A 36 -4.73 -11.14 3.74
C ILE A 36 -5.20 -12.45 3.15
N THR A 37 -5.82 -13.28 3.98
CA THR A 37 -6.52 -14.49 3.55
C THR A 37 -8.01 -14.29 3.71
N LEU A 38 -8.75 -14.47 2.64
CA LEU A 38 -10.19 -14.31 2.56
C LEU A 38 -10.86 -15.65 2.23
N ASP A 39 -12.03 -15.89 2.82
CA ASP A 39 -12.87 -17.06 2.47
C ASP A 39 -13.68 -16.74 1.22
N ILE A 40 -13.56 -17.58 0.18
CA ILE A 40 -14.26 -17.42 -1.10
C ILE A 40 -15.78 -17.40 -0.88
N GLN A 41 -16.30 -18.33 -0.09
CA GLN A 41 -17.74 -18.44 0.12
C GLN A 41 -18.33 -17.22 0.84
N ALA A 42 -17.58 -16.68 1.82
CA ALA A 42 -18.03 -15.48 2.52
C ALA A 42 -18.08 -14.26 1.61
N ILE A 43 -17.16 -14.15 0.64
CA ILE A 43 -17.10 -13.03 -0.30
C ILE A 43 -18.20 -13.18 -1.37
N GLU A 44 -18.38 -14.39 -1.93
CA GLU A 44 -19.44 -14.68 -2.91
C GLU A 44 -20.83 -14.48 -2.31
N ALA A 45 -21.04 -14.90 -1.05
CA ALA A 45 -22.28 -14.64 -0.33
C ALA A 45 -22.58 -13.14 -0.13
N TYR A 46 -21.53 -12.30 -0.14
CA TYR A 46 -21.66 -10.84 -0.07
C TYR A 46 -21.91 -10.20 -1.45
N GLY A 47 -21.94 -10.99 -2.52
CA GLY A 47 -22.25 -10.54 -3.88
C GLY A 47 -21.04 -10.09 -4.71
N VAL A 48 -19.82 -10.45 -4.29
CA VAL A 48 -18.60 -10.17 -5.06
C VAL A 48 -18.23 -11.41 -5.89
N GLU A 49 -18.25 -11.29 -7.22
CA GLU A 49 -17.85 -12.36 -8.13
C GLU A 49 -16.31 -12.44 -8.20
N ILE A 50 -15.76 -13.52 -7.62
CA ILE A 50 -14.32 -13.67 -7.41
C ILE A 50 -13.48 -13.95 -8.66
N PRO A 51 -13.88 -14.76 -9.65
CA PRO A 51 -13.00 -15.10 -10.78
C PRO A 51 -12.51 -13.90 -11.57
N GLU A 52 -13.35 -12.85 -11.70
CA GLU A 52 -13.00 -11.62 -12.39
C GLU A 52 -12.40 -10.59 -11.43
N ALA A 53 -13.00 -10.41 -10.26
CA ALA A 53 -12.52 -9.44 -9.25
C ALA A 53 -11.08 -9.71 -8.80
N SER A 54 -10.64 -10.96 -8.70
CA SER A 54 -9.28 -11.28 -8.29
C SER A 54 -8.20 -10.76 -9.26
N LYS A 55 -8.48 -10.74 -10.56
CA LYS A 55 -7.57 -10.17 -11.57
C LYS A 55 -7.52 -8.65 -11.47
N ASP A 56 -8.66 -8.03 -11.14
CA ASP A 56 -8.80 -6.59 -11.04
C ASP A 56 -8.22 -6.03 -9.73
N TRP A 57 -7.93 -6.86 -8.74
CA TRP A 57 -7.37 -6.40 -7.45
C TRP A 57 -5.87 -6.10 -7.50
N VAL A 58 -5.12 -6.71 -8.43
CA VAL A 58 -3.69 -6.41 -8.60
C VAL A 58 -3.51 -4.94 -9.03
N GLY A 59 -2.62 -4.24 -8.37
CA GLY A 59 -2.39 -2.81 -8.56
C GLY A 59 -3.43 -1.90 -7.89
N LYS A 60 -4.46 -2.46 -7.24
CA LYS A 60 -5.50 -1.67 -6.58
C LYS A 60 -5.18 -1.40 -5.11
N LYS A 61 -5.81 -0.35 -4.62
CA LYS A 61 -5.70 0.13 -3.25
C LYS A 61 -6.31 -0.86 -2.27
N VAL A 62 -5.62 -1.07 -1.16
CA VAL A 62 -6.09 -1.82 0.00
C VAL A 62 -6.07 -0.89 1.20
N ILE A 63 -7.20 -0.82 1.91
CA ILE A 63 -7.35 0.01 3.12
C ILE A 63 -7.69 -0.91 4.29
N MET A 64 -6.95 -0.77 5.37
CA MET A 64 -7.19 -1.47 6.63
C MET A 64 -7.32 -0.44 7.74
N ASP A 65 -8.46 -0.47 8.45
CA ASP A 65 -8.66 0.36 9.63
C ASP A 65 -8.63 -0.50 10.88
N PHE A 66 -7.67 -0.24 11.74
CA PHE A 66 -7.45 -0.90 13.03
C PHE A 66 -8.07 -0.10 14.19
N GLY A 67 -9.30 0.35 14.01
CA GLY A 67 -10.03 1.14 15.02
C GLY A 67 -9.49 2.57 15.14
N GLY A 68 -9.34 3.25 14.01
CA GLY A 68 -8.88 4.62 13.87
C GLY A 68 -7.43 4.77 13.40
N THR A 69 -6.67 3.67 13.32
CA THR A 69 -5.36 3.67 12.66
C THR A 69 -5.51 3.10 11.27
N ILE A 70 -5.37 3.94 10.25
CA ILE A 70 -5.57 3.56 8.86
C ILE A 70 -4.24 3.20 8.22
N PHE A 71 -4.17 2.00 7.65
CA PHE A 71 -3.11 1.57 6.76
C PHE A 71 -3.62 1.59 5.31
N VAL A 72 -2.80 2.13 4.42
CA VAL A 72 -3.07 2.14 2.98
C VAL A 72 -1.96 1.43 2.24
N GLY A 73 -2.33 0.45 1.43
CA GLY A 73 -1.40 -0.32 0.62
C GLY A 73 -1.90 -0.53 -0.80
N VAL A 74 -1.10 -1.25 -1.58
CA VAL A 74 -1.38 -1.67 -2.96
C VAL A 74 -1.22 -3.18 -3.05
N ALA A 75 -2.22 -3.86 -3.58
CA ALA A 75 -2.15 -5.30 -3.82
C ALA A 75 -1.18 -5.57 -4.98
N THR A 76 -0.18 -6.40 -4.75
CA THR A 76 0.82 -6.76 -5.77
C THR A 76 0.65 -8.18 -6.29
N MET A 77 -0.02 -9.04 -5.51
CA MET A 77 -0.31 -10.40 -5.92
C MET A 77 -1.64 -10.86 -5.33
N VAL A 78 -2.40 -11.60 -6.13
CA VAL A 78 -3.63 -12.27 -5.73
C VAL A 78 -3.55 -13.73 -6.14
N GLY A 79 -3.65 -14.63 -5.17
CA GLY A 79 -3.60 -16.07 -5.39
C GLY A 79 -4.89 -16.75 -4.94
N LEU A 80 -5.39 -17.67 -5.76
CA LEU A 80 -6.53 -18.52 -5.44
C LEU A 80 -6.01 -19.87 -4.95
N HIS A 81 -6.43 -20.24 -3.75
CA HIS A 81 -6.15 -21.57 -3.17
C HIS A 81 -7.44 -22.35 -3.03
N ARG A 82 -7.63 -23.37 -3.83
CA ARG A 82 -8.78 -24.28 -3.71
C ARG A 82 -8.30 -25.61 -3.15
N SER A 83 -8.80 -26.01 -1.99
CA SER A 83 -8.60 -27.36 -1.46
C SER A 83 -9.88 -28.16 -1.64
N GLY A 84 -9.85 -29.15 -2.55
CA GLY A 84 -10.85 -30.21 -2.74
C GLY A 84 -12.32 -29.81 -2.59
N GLY A 85 -12.98 -29.39 -3.68
CA GLY A 85 -14.41 -29.06 -3.69
C GLY A 85 -14.69 -27.56 -3.84
N THR A 86 -15.80 -27.09 -3.23
CA THR A 86 -16.29 -25.71 -3.32
C THR A 86 -15.61 -24.74 -2.35
N HIS A 87 -14.79 -25.26 -1.41
CA HIS A 87 -14.11 -24.45 -0.43
C HIS A 87 -12.75 -23.95 -0.94
N GLY A 88 -12.46 -22.68 -0.72
CA GLY A 88 -11.18 -22.10 -1.10
C GLY A 88 -10.94 -20.76 -0.43
N ASN A 89 -9.68 -20.35 -0.48
CA ASN A 89 -9.24 -19.07 0.04
C ASN A 89 -8.61 -18.23 -1.06
N ILE A 90 -8.79 -16.91 -0.95
CA ILE A 90 -8.04 -15.94 -1.72
C ILE A 90 -6.96 -15.37 -0.81
N LYS A 91 -5.73 -15.39 -1.30
CA LYS A 91 -4.60 -14.75 -0.66
C LYS A 91 -4.26 -13.48 -1.42
N VAL A 92 -4.36 -12.34 -0.75
CA VAL A 92 -3.97 -11.03 -1.28
C VAL A 92 -2.73 -10.57 -0.54
N THR A 93 -1.67 -10.29 -1.27
CA THR A 93 -0.43 -9.74 -0.69
C THR A 93 -0.06 -8.44 -1.38
N GLY A 94 0.64 -7.59 -0.65
CA GLY A 94 1.09 -6.32 -1.18
C GLY A 94 1.92 -5.52 -0.19
N TYR A 95 2.12 -4.28 -0.55
CA TYR A 95 2.97 -3.36 0.20
C TYR A 95 2.24 -2.05 0.50
N SER A 96 2.80 -1.25 1.42
CA SER A 96 2.35 0.12 1.65
C SER A 96 2.38 0.93 0.35
N SER A 97 1.61 2.01 0.28
CA SER A 97 1.55 2.89 -0.90
C SER A 97 2.91 3.45 -1.31
N THR A 98 3.90 3.48 -0.40
CA THR A 98 5.28 3.85 -0.73
C THR A 98 5.92 2.97 -1.80
N PHE A 99 5.39 1.75 -2.04
CA PHE A 99 5.82 0.88 -3.14
C PHE A 99 5.63 1.53 -4.52
N LEU A 100 4.68 2.45 -4.66
CA LEU A 100 4.49 3.20 -5.90
C LEU A 100 5.67 4.13 -6.25
N LEU A 101 6.57 4.38 -5.29
CA LEU A 101 7.80 5.15 -5.49
C LEU A 101 8.95 4.31 -6.05
N GLU A 102 8.77 2.98 -6.20
CA GLU A 102 9.75 2.05 -6.79
C GLU A 102 9.53 1.86 -8.31
N SER A 103 8.79 2.74 -9.00
CA SER A 103 8.44 2.55 -10.40
C SER A 103 9.69 2.42 -11.27
N ASP A 104 10.32 3.50 -11.63
CA ASP A 104 11.46 3.48 -12.56
C ASP A 104 12.69 4.16 -11.96
N HIS A 105 13.88 3.75 -12.42
CA HIS A 105 15.09 4.51 -12.17
C HIS A 105 15.02 5.81 -12.99
N THR A 106 15.09 6.94 -12.31
CA THR A 106 14.94 8.25 -12.92
C THR A 106 16.16 9.12 -12.68
N CYS A 107 16.36 10.08 -13.58
CA CYS A 107 17.31 11.17 -13.42
C CYS A 107 16.55 12.48 -13.34
N ALA A 108 16.74 13.23 -12.27
CA ALA A 108 16.13 14.53 -12.03
C ALA A 108 17.05 15.43 -11.23
N SER A 109 16.83 16.73 -11.29
CA SER A 109 17.59 17.68 -10.48
C SER A 109 16.71 18.83 -10.00
N TRP A 110 17.05 19.34 -8.84
CA TRP A 110 16.35 20.45 -8.20
C TRP A 110 17.36 21.53 -7.79
N CYS A 111 17.00 22.77 -8.04
CA CYS A 111 17.78 23.93 -7.60
C CYS A 111 16.91 24.80 -6.69
N ASN A 112 17.48 25.30 -5.61
CA ASN A 112 16.82 26.20 -4.67
C ASN A 112 15.48 25.67 -4.11
N LYS A 113 15.35 24.35 -3.92
CA LYS A 113 14.20 23.70 -3.28
C LYS A 113 14.54 23.16 -1.92
N SER A 114 13.58 23.12 -1.00
CA SER A 114 13.73 22.44 0.27
C SER A 114 13.56 20.92 0.11
N LEU A 115 14.11 20.15 1.08
CA LEU A 115 13.88 18.70 1.12
C LEU A 115 12.38 18.37 1.14
N SER A 116 11.60 19.11 1.92
CA SER A 116 10.16 18.92 2.02
C SER A 116 9.45 19.13 0.69
N ASP A 117 9.85 20.13 -0.10
CA ASP A 117 9.28 20.39 -1.42
C ASP A 117 9.61 19.26 -2.40
N ILE A 118 10.85 18.76 -2.38
CA ILE A 118 11.29 17.66 -3.23
C ILE A 118 10.51 16.38 -2.91
N VAL A 119 10.42 16.03 -1.62
CA VAL A 119 9.67 14.83 -1.20
C VAL A 119 8.19 14.94 -1.59
N LYS A 120 7.55 16.09 -1.33
CA LYS A 120 6.16 16.32 -1.72
C LYS A 120 5.96 16.19 -3.23
N GLU A 121 6.83 16.78 -4.04
CA GLU A 121 6.75 16.68 -5.50
C GLU A 121 6.80 15.23 -5.98
N LEU A 122 7.71 14.42 -5.44
CA LEU A 122 7.86 13.02 -5.85
C LEU A 122 6.70 12.14 -5.38
N THR A 123 6.22 12.35 -4.16
CA THR A 123 5.09 11.60 -3.61
C THR A 123 3.77 11.97 -4.29
N ASP A 124 3.53 13.25 -4.59
CA ASP A 124 2.35 13.70 -5.31
C ASP A 124 2.28 13.10 -6.73
N LYS A 125 3.42 13.09 -7.46
CA LYS A 125 3.52 12.45 -8.78
C LYS A 125 3.18 10.96 -8.75
N ALA A 126 3.54 10.27 -7.66
CA ALA A 126 3.26 8.85 -7.46
C ALA A 126 1.86 8.58 -6.86
N GLY A 127 1.09 9.61 -6.53
CA GLY A 127 -0.21 9.48 -5.85
C GLY A 127 -0.12 8.97 -4.43
N VAL A 128 1.03 9.20 -3.76
CA VAL A 128 1.30 8.78 -2.38
C VAL A 128 1.12 9.98 -1.45
N GLN A 129 0.29 9.83 -0.42
CA GLN A 129 0.22 10.83 0.64
C GLN A 129 1.46 10.75 1.52
N ALA A 130 2.16 11.86 1.70
CA ALA A 130 3.32 11.97 2.56
C ALA A 130 3.12 13.04 3.63
N LEU A 131 3.55 12.72 4.84
CA LEU A 131 3.71 13.67 5.94
C LEU A 131 5.20 13.86 6.20
N VAL A 132 5.70 15.05 5.88
CA VAL A 132 7.10 15.42 6.15
C VAL A 132 7.17 16.17 7.46
N ASN A 133 7.80 15.55 8.48
CA ASN A 133 7.88 16.13 9.82
C ASN A 133 9.28 15.87 10.43
N PRO A 134 10.02 16.90 10.85
CA PRO A 134 9.71 18.33 10.70
C PRO A 134 9.79 18.80 9.24
N GLU A 135 8.98 19.79 8.89
CA GLU A 135 9.04 20.39 7.56
C GLU A 135 10.31 21.26 7.46
N THR A 136 11.17 20.95 6.48
CA THR A 136 12.41 21.70 6.25
C THR A 136 12.13 22.89 5.33
N LYS A 137 12.55 24.09 5.77
CA LYS A 137 12.40 25.34 4.99
C LYS A 137 13.71 25.76 4.32
N SER A 138 14.86 25.23 4.79
CA SER A 138 16.17 25.50 4.20
C SER A 138 16.22 24.98 2.77
N LYS A 139 16.61 25.84 1.85
CA LYS A 139 16.74 25.49 0.44
C LYS A 139 18.12 24.92 0.15
N LEU A 140 18.15 23.82 -0.57
CA LEU A 140 19.37 23.27 -1.14
C LEU A 140 19.71 24.05 -2.41
N GLU A 141 20.98 24.38 -2.60
CA GLU A 141 21.44 25.01 -3.84
C GLU A 141 21.21 24.10 -5.04
N TYR A 142 21.55 22.83 -4.87
CA TYR A 142 21.39 21.78 -5.89
C TYR A 142 21.21 20.42 -5.23
N GLU A 143 20.32 19.60 -5.77
CA GLU A 143 20.15 18.18 -5.42
C GLU A 143 19.88 17.40 -6.70
N CYS A 144 20.42 16.18 -6.77
CA CYS A 144 20.33 15.35 -7.97
C CYS A 144 19.93 13.92 -7.61
N GLN A 145 18.95 13.41 -8.35
CA GLN A 145 18.61 11.99 -8.42
C GLN A 145 19.27 11.43 -9.68
N TYR A 146 20.02 10.34 -9.56
CA TYR A 146 20.69 9.73 -10.69
C TYR A 146 20.53 8.22 -10.70
N GLU A 147 19.83 7.70 -11.70
CA GLU A 147 19.57 6.26 -11.91
C GLU A 147 19.11 5.51 -10.65
N GLU A 148 18.26 6.13 -9.86
CA GLU A 148 17.69 5.54 -8.65
C GLU A 148 16.17 5.70 -8.63
N THR A 149 15.46 4.85 -7.86
CA THR A 149 14.01 4.98 -7.67
C THR A 149 13.70 6.19 -6.77
N ASN A 150 12.48 6.71 -6.87
CA ASN A 150 12.04 7.81 -6.01
C ASN A 150 12.10 7.42 -4.52
N PHE A 151 11.82 6.15 -4.19
CA PHE A 151 11.92 5.65 -2.82
C PHE A 151 13.37 5.71 -2.30
N ARG A 152 14.32 5.19 -3.07
CA ARG A 152 15.74 5.22 -2.72
C ARG A 152 16.28 6.63 -2.59
N PHE A 153 15.90 7.50 -3.52
CA PHE A 153 16.28 8.90 -3.47
C PHE A 153 15.77 9.59 -2.19
N ILE A 154 14.48 9.42 -1.85
CA ILE A 154 13.90 10.00 -0.63
C ILE A 154 14.60 9.46 0.64
N GLN A 155 14.97 8.18 0.65
CA GLN A 155 15.72 7.61 1.77
C GLN A 155 17.12 8.20 1.96
N ARG A 156 17.74 8.66 0.86
CA ARG A 156 19.07 9.25 0.85
C ARG A 156 19.07 10.74 1.25
N LEU A 157 17.98 11.45 1.03
CA LEU A 157 17.79 12.83 1.42
C LEU A 157 17.76 13.03 2.94
#